data_10f2a66522565449c2ba43e28a7329d9
#
_entry.id   10f2a66522565449c2ba43e28a7329d9
#
_cell.length_a   1.000
_cell.length_b   1.000
_cell.length_c   1.000
_cell.angle_alpha   90.00
_cell.angle_beta   90.00
_cell.angle_gamma   90.00
#
_symmetry.space_group_name_H-M   'P 1'
#
loop_
_entity.id
_entity.type
_entity.pdbx_description
1 polymer ?
#
loop_
_entity_poly.entity_id
_entity_poly.type
_entity_poly.pdbx_seq_one_letter_code
_entity_poly.pdbx_strand_id
1 'polypeptide(L)'
;EQVSVGLLAMALQDIGVAARSWLGWQIPVKTSDVHGAARISNIDASAITALFEEKRVAVIAGFQGVSSAGRLTTLGRGGSDTSAVAVAAAINADRCDIYTDVDGVYTTDPSLVPQAGKLERISYEEMLEMASLGAKVLQTRSVELAMTRHVRVQVRSSFDAPDAPEPQNGLAGTLICNEDEIMEQEIVSGIAYARSEAKITLLGVADQPGIAARIFGPLADASINVDMIVQNVAADGAKTDVTFTVSQDELERTMDVIAQIREDIDCADVNTAPD
;
A
#
# COMPACT_ATOMS: atom_id res chain seq x y z
N GLU A 1 -19.21 0.27 6.13
CA GLU A 1 -19.18 1.26 5.03
C GLU A 1 -20.59 1.62 4.55
N GLN A 2 -21.44 0.66 4.12
CA GLN A 2 -22.76 0.96 3.55
C GLN A 2 -23.71 1.69 4.52
N VAL A 3 -23.68 1.33 5.79
CA VAL A 3 -24.45 2.02 6.84
C VAL A 3 -23.88 3.41 7.10
N SER A 4 -22.54 3.51 7.20
CA SER A 4 -21.85 4.76 7.52
C SER A 4 -22.09 5.85 6.47
N VAL A 5 -22.06 5.52 5.19
CA VAL A 5 -22.30 6.53 4.12
C VAL A 5 -23.74 7.05 4.14
N GLY A 6 -24.72 6.20 4.49
CA GLY A 6 -26.11 6.62 4.66
C GLY A 6 -26.26 7.59 5.83
N LEU A 7 -25.68 7.24 6.99
CA LEU A 7 -25.72 8.09 8.18
C LEU A 7 -24.98 9.42 7.96
N LEU A 8 -23.81 9.39 7.31
CA LEU A 8 -23.06 10.61 7.01
C LEU A 8 -23.82 11.53 6.04
N ALA A 9 -24.43 10.97 4.99
CA ALA A 9 -25.24 11.77 4.06
C ALA A 9 -26.44 12.42 4.76
N MET A 10 -27.09 11.72 5.71
CA MET A 10 -28.18 12.28 6.51
C MET A 10 -27.67 13.39 7.44
N ALA A 11 -26.54 13.18 8.13
CA ALA A 11 -25.95 14.18 9.01
C ALA A 11 -25.54 15.45 8.24
N LEU A 12 -24.98 15.32 7.04
CA LEU A 12 -24.67 16.45 6.17
C LEU A 12 -25.93 17.23 5.79
N GLN A 13 -27.02 16.53 5.44
CA GLN A 13 -28.29 17.18 5.10
C GLN A 13 -28.90 17.90 6.31
N ASP A 14 -28.77 17.36 7.51
CA ASP A 14 -29.27 17.98 8.75
C ASP A 14 -28.60 19.33 9.04
N ILE A 15 -27.32 19.47 8.69
CA ILE A 15 -26.60 20.74 8.79
C ILE A 15 -26.69 21.64 7.53
N GLY A 16 -27.60 21.30 6.61
CA GLY A 16 -27.88 22.09 5.40
C GLY A 16 -26.95 21.84 4.22
N VAL A 17 -26.07 20.83 4.28
CA VAL A 17 -25.21 20.44 3.17
C VAL A 17 -25.93 19.41 2.29
N ALA A 18 -26.19 19.78 1.04
CA ALA A 18 -26.80 18.86 0.09
C ALA A 18 -25.86 17.68 -0.21
N ALA A 19 -26.22 16.47 0.22
CA ALA A 19 -25.41 15.27 0.07
C ALA A 19 -26.23 14.09 -0.43
N ARG A 20 -25.54 13.11 -1.06
CA ARG A 20 -26.14 11.84 -1.50
C ARG A 20 -25.19 10.69 -1.23
N SER A 21 -25.72 9.62 -0.62
CA SER A 21 -24.97 8.38 -0.40
C SER A 21 -24.95 7.51 -1.65
N TRP A 22 -23.83 6.82 -1.89
CA TRP A 22 -23.61 5.92 -3.00
C TRP A 22 -22.93 4.64 -2.52
N LEU A 23 -23.45 3.51 -2.96
CA LEU A 23 -22.80 2.21 -2.78
C LEU A 23 -21.94 1.87 -4.01
N GLY A 24 -20.94 1.01 -3.84
CA GLY A 24 -19.99 0.68 -4.90
C GLY A 24 -20.61 0.09 -6.18
N TRP A 25 -21.81 -0.46 -6.10
CA TRP A 25 -22.54 -0.95 -7.27
C TRP A 25 -23.41 0.13 -7.94
N GLN A 26 -23.75 1.20 -7.25
CA GLN A 26 -24.51 2.34 -7.79
C GLN A 26 -23.64 3.28 -8.63
N ILE A 27 -22.37 3.41 -8.26
CA ILE A 27 -21.31 3.97 -9.08
C ILE A 27 -20.42 2.79 -9.47
N PRO A 28 -20.61 2.12 -10.61
CA PRO A 28 -20.03 0.80 -10.83
C PRO A 28 -18.50 0.80 -10.68
N VAL A 29 -18.04 0.58 -9.44
CA VAL A 29 -16.62 0.27 -9.16
C VAL A 29 -16.38 -1.16 -9.62
N LYS A 30 -16.05 -1.30 -10.90
CA LYS A 30 -15.83 -2.61 -11.52
C LYS A 30 -14.55 -3.23 -11.00
N THR A 31 -14.62 -4.49 -10.61
CA THR A 31 -13.48 -5.23 -10.06
C THR A 31 -13.32 -6.59 -10.71
N SER A 32 -12.17 -7.23 -10.46
CA SER A 32 -11.97 -8.66 -10.69
C SER A 32 -12.90 -9.49 -9.79
N ASP A 33 -13.06 -10.79 -10.12
CA ASP A 33 -13.92 -11.73 -9.39
C ASP A 33 -13.26 -12.36 -8.15
N VAL A 34 -12.06 -11.89 -7.76
CA VAL A 34 -11.35 -12.38 -6.57
C VAL A 34 -11.92 -11.72 -5.32
N HIS A 35 -12.89 -12.39 -4.67
CA HIS A 35 -13.49 -11.89 -3.43
C HIS A 35 -12.44 -11.79 -2.31
N GLY A 36 -12.46 -10.67 -1.57
CA GLY A 36 -11.53 -10.42 -0.46
C GLY A 36 -10.19 -9.76 -0.87
N ALA A 37 -9.82 -9.79 -2.15
CA ALA A 37 -8.61 -9.17 -2.70
C ALA A 37 -8.83 -8.64 -4.13
N ALA A 38 -10.04 -8.14 -4.40
CA ALA A 38 -10.44 -7.67 -5.73
C ALA A 38 -9.59 -6.47 -6.20
N ARG A 39 -9.33 -6.43 -7.51
CA ARG A 39 -8.63 -5.31 -8.15
C ARG A 39 -9.63 -4.45 -8.92
N ILE A 40 -9.58 -3.13 -8.70
CA ILE A 40 -10.40 -2.18 -9.44
C ILE A 40 -9.92 -2.14 -10.89
N SER A 41 -10.82 -2.36 -11.84
CA SER A 41 -10.54 -2.29 -13.27
C SER A 41 -11.05 -1.00 -13.90
N ASN A 42 -12.19 -0.48 -13.42
CA ASN A 42 -12.79 0.74 -13.94
C ASN A 42 -13.77 1.34 -12.91
N ILE A 43 -13.96 2.67 -12.97
CA ILE A 43 -15.01 3.39 -12.26
C ILE A 43 -15.74 4.29 -13.27
N ASP A 44 -17.06 4.19 -13.33
CA ASP A 44 -17.88 5.14 -14.07
C ASP A 44 -18.22 6.34 -13.17
N ALA A 45 -17.50 7.44 -13.38
CA ALA A 45 -17.66 8.64 -12.58
C ALA A 45 -18.79 9.58 -13.06
N SER A 46 -19.48 9.27 -14.15
CA SER A 46 -20.47 10.16 -14.79
C SER A 46 -21.57 10.63 -13.81
N ALA A 47 -22.08 9.71 -13.00
CA ALA A 47 -23.11 10.04 -12.01
C ALA A 47 -22.58 10.93 -10.86
N ILE A 48 -21.31 10.79 -10.50
CA ILE A 48 -20.66 11.63 -9.47
C ILE A 48 -20.44 13.03 -10.03
N THR A 49 -19.92 13.13 -11.25
CA THR A 49 -19.66 14.42 -11.92
C THR A 49 -20.95 15.20 -12.10
N ALA A 50 -22.04 14.55 -12.54
CA ALA A 50 -23.35 15.19 -12.65
C ALA A 50 -23.87 15.71 -11.29
N LEU A 51 -23.59 14.99 -10.19
CA LEU A 51 -23.97 15.43 -8.85
C LEU A 51 -23.20 16.70 -8.42
N PHE A 52 -21.93 16.83 -8.83
CA PHE A 52 -21.12 18.02 -8.53
C PHE A 52 -21.62 19.26 -9.28
N GLU A 53 -22.15 19.11 -10.49
CA GLU A 53 -22.81 20.21 -11.21
C GLU A 53 -24.02 20.75 -10.44
N GLU A 54 -24.70 19.87 -9.67
CA GLU A 54 -25.78 20.25 -8.76
C GLU A 54 -25.26 20.85 -7.42
N LYS A 55 -23.95 21.02 -7.24
CA LYS A 55 -23.29 21.47 -6.00
C LYS A 55 -23.61 20.57 -4.79
N ARG A 56 -23.63 19.30 -4.99
CA ARG A 56 -23.93 18.28 -3.96
C ARG A 56 -22.71 17.45 -3.64
N VAL A 57 -22.63 17.00 -2.39
CA VAL A 57 -21.58 16.11 -1.90
C VAL A 57 -21.94 14.66 -2.22
N ALA A 58 -21.03 13.92 -2.83
CA ALA A 58 -21.12 12.48 -3.01
C ALA A 58 -20.45 11.75 -1.82
N VAL A 59 -21.22 11.00 -1.05
CA VAL A 59 -20.73 10.15 0.04
C VAL A 59 -20.68 8.72 -0.46
N ILE A 60 -19.48 8.20 -0.70
CA ILE A 60 -19.26 6.95 -1.43
C ILE A 60 -18.73 5.88 -0.47
N ALA A 61 -19.33 4.68 -0.51
CA ALA A 61 -18.85 3.54 0.25
C ALA A 61 -17.55 3.00 -0.38
N GLY A 62 -16.45 3.12 0.35
CA GLY A 62 -15.16 2.53 -0.01
C GLY A 62 -15.08 1.02 0.24
N PHE A 63 -13.88 0.44 0.07
CA PHE A 63 -13.56 -0.96 0.35
C PHE A 63 -14.29 -2.00 -0.52
N GLN A 64 -15.23 -1.62 -1.33
CA GLN A 64 -16.10 -2.51 -2.09
C GLN A 64 -16.15 -2.17 -3.58
N GLY A 65 -16.46 -3.17 -4.37
CA GLY A 65 -16.76 -3.04 -5.79
C GLY A 65 -17.76 -4.10 -6.26
N VAL A 66 -17.93 -4.20 -7.56
CA VAL A 66 -18.81 -5.16 -8.22
C VAL A 66 -18.04 -5.94 -9.28
N SER A 67 -18.16 -7.26 -9.23
CA SER A 67 -17.57 -8.17 -10.21
C SER A 67 -18.35 -8.19 -11.53
N SER A 68 -17.79 -8.81 -12.56
CA SER A 68 -18.46 -9.03 -13.85
C SER A 68 -19.79 -9.78 -13.73
N ALA A 69 -19.90 -10.65 -12.72
CA ALA A 69 -21.12 -11.40 -12.39
C ALA A 69 -22.14 -10.60 -11.56
N GLY A 70 -21.92 -9.29 -11.33
CA GLY A 70 -22.79 -8.45 -10.51
C GLY A 70 -22.74 -8.75 -9.00
N ARG A 71 -21.72 -9.46 -8.53
CA ARG A 71 -21.51 -9.78 -7.12
C ARG A 71 -20.66 -8.71 -6.44
N LEU A 72 -21.00 -8.37 -5.20
CA LEU A 72 -20.15 -7.51 -4.38
C LEU A 72 -18.81 -8.19 -4.10
N THR A 73 -17.75 -7.42 -4.23
CA THR A 73 -16.38 -7.81 -3.92
C THR A 73 -15.79 -6.84 -2.91
N THR A 74 -14.79 -7.28 -2.17
CA THR A 74 -14.01 -6.43 -1.28
C THR A 74 -12.56 -6.34 -1.74
N LEU A 75 -11.94 -5.19 -1.52
CA LEU A 75 -10.61 -4.88 -2.04
C LEU A 75 -9.47 -5.43 -1.17
N GLY A 76 -9.78 -5.93 0.03
CA GLY A 76 -8.79 -6.38 0.99
C GLY A 76 -8.19 -5.25 1.83
N ARG A 77 -7.10 -5.52 2.50
CA ARG A 77 -6.44 -4.56 3.40
C ARG A 77 -6.10 -3.25 2.66
N GLY A 78 -6.34 -2.10 3.29
CA GLY A 78 -6.15 -0.76 2.69
C GLY A 78 -7.12 -0.46 1.54
N GLY A 79 -8.22 -1.21 1.43
CA GLY A 79 -9.18 -1.05 0.35
C GLY A 79 -9.91 0.28 0.37
N SER A 80 -10.08 0.93 1.53
CA SER A 80 -10.70 2.27 1.63
C SER A 80 -9.81 3.34 1.01
N ASP A 81 -8.51 3.35 1.31
CA ASP A 81 -7.53 4.27 0.71
C ASP A 81 -7.45 4.04 -0.81
N THR A 82 -7.38 2.76 -1.22
CA THR A 82 -7.39 2.40 -2.65
C THR A 82 -8.66 2.88 -3.35
N SER A 83 -9.83 2.79 -2.69
CA SER A 83 -11.09 3.30 -3.24
C SER A 83 -11.07 4.81 -3.38
N ALA A 84 -10.58 5.53 -2.35
CA ALA A 84 -10.50 6.99 -2.36
C ALA A 84 -9.62 7.48 -3.52
N VAL A 85 -8.41 6.92 -3.67
CA VAL A 85 -7.50 7.26 -4.78
C VAL A 85 -8.11 6.91 -6.14
N ALA A 86 -8.77 5.75 -6.26
CA ALA A 86 -9.40 5.33 -7.52
C ALA A 86 -10.55 6.27 -7.92
N VAL A 87 -11.38 6.69 -6.96
CA VAL A 87 -12.44 7.67 -7.21
C VAL A 87 -11.85 9.02 -7.58
N ALA A 88 -10.84 9.50 -6.83
CA ALA A 88 -10.15 10.75 -7.14
C ALA A 88 -9.58 10.76 -8.57
N ALA A 89 -8.96 9.66 -8.99
CA ALA A 89 -8.48 9.49 -10.37
C ALA A 89 -9.63 9.55 -11.39
N ALA A 90 -10.74 8.87 -11.11
CA ALA A 90 -11.88 8.78 -12.03
C ALA A 90 -12.59 10.11 -12.25
N ILE A 91 -12.60 11.00 -11.25
CA ILE A 91 -13.19 12.35 -11.33
C ILE A 91 -12.17 13.44 -11.67
N ASN A 92 -10.90 13.09 -11.89
CA ASN A 92 -9.78 14.04 -12.05
C ASN A 92 -9.74 15.07 -10.91
N ALA A 93 -9.77 14.60 -9.67
CA ALA A 93 -9.69 15.46 -8.50
C ALA A 93 -8.32 16.14 -8.41
N ASP A 94 -8.28 17.37 -7.91
CA ASP A 94 -7.03 18.11 -7.67
C ASP A 94 -6.16 17.42 -6.62
N ARG A 95 -6.79 16.74 -5.66
CA ARG A 95 -6.12 16.06 -4.54
C ARG A 95 -7.07 15.03 -3.90
N CYS A 96 -6.49 14.02 -3.27
CA CYS A 96 -7.16 13.04 -2.42
C CYS A 96 -6.65 13.17 -0.98
N ASP A 97 -7.47 13.62 -0.05
CA ASP A 97 -7.11 13.70 1.36
C ASP A 97 -7.48 12.40 2.08
N ILE A 98 -6.50 11.77 2.73
CA ILE A 98 -6.68 10.58 3.57
C ILE A 98 -6.62 10.99 5.03
N TYR A 99 -7.75 10.96 5.69
CA TYR A 99 -7.85 11.22 7.12
C TYR A 99 -7.62 9.92 7.90
N THR A 100 -6.63 9.91 8.77
CA THR A 100 -6.19 8.75 9.53
C THR A 100 -5.88 9.12 10.99
N ASP A 101 -5.37 8.18 11.77
CA ASP A 101 -5.00 8.34 13.17
C ASP A 101 -3.61 8.98 13.39
N VAL A 102 -2.89 9.27 12.30
CA VAL A 102 -1.63 10.01 12.32
C VAL A 102 -1.76 11.33 11.57
N ASP A 103 -0.92 12.30 11.91
CA ASP A 103 -0.95 13.66 11.34
C ASP A 103 -0.03 13.87 10.14
N GLY A 104 0.51 12.76 9.58
CA GLY A 104 1.37 12.78 8.41
C GLY A 104 2.34 11.61 8.37
N VAL A 105 3.27 11.67 7.42
CA VAL A 105 4.38 10.73 7.26
C VAL A 105 5.61 11.32 7.95
N TYR A 106 6.34 10.50 8.68
CA TYR A 106 7.54 10.89 9.41
C TYR A 106 8.78 10.25 8.81
N THR A 107 9.94 10.85 9.04
CA THR A 107 11.24 10.31 8.61
C THR A 107 11.52 8.90 9.15
N THR A 108 10.90 8.52 10.25
CA THR A 108 10.82 7.15 10.79
C THR A 108 9.64 7.07 11.78
N ASP A 109 9.38 5.91 12.37
CA ASP A 109 8.31 5.75 13.36
C ASP A 109 8.58 6.59 14.62
N PRO A 110 7.78 7.63 14.91
CA PRO A 110 7.99 8.51 16.06
C PRO A 110 7.78 7.82 17.42
N SER A 111 7.11 6.67 17.46
CA SER A 111 6.97 5.87 18.68
C SER A 111 8.28 5.22 19.10
N LEU A 112 9.20 5.04 18.18
CA LEU A 112 10.53 4.45 18.42
C LEU A 112 11.63 5.50 18.48
N VAL A 113 11.53 6.50 17.61
CA VAL A 113 12.48 7.61 17.54
C VAL A 113 11.72 8.91 17.77
N PRO A 114 11.64 9.39 19.02
CA PRO A 114 10.90 10.63 19.36
C PRO A 114 11.38 11.89 18.63
N GLN A 115 12.57 11.85 18.04
CA GLN A 115 13.14 12.93 17.23
C GLN A 115 12.77 12.85 15.76
N ALA A 116 11.98 11.85 15.32
CA ALA A 116 11.52 11.74 13.95
C ALA A 116 10.81 13.03 13.51
N GLY A 117 11.25 13.58 12.38
CA GLY A 117 10.66 14.77 11.79
C GLY A 117 9.46 14.41 10.89
N LYS A 118 8.40 15.21 10.93
CA LYS A 118 7.29 15.08 10.00
C LYS A 118 7.71 15.64 8.64
N LEU A 119 7.44 14.89 7.56
CA LEU A 119 7.69 15.29 6.19
C LEU A 119 6.54 16.17 5.71
N GLU A 120 6.84 17.31 5.11
CA GLU A 120 5.83 18.15 4.45
C GLU A 120 5.42 17.54 3.11
N ARG A 121 6.40 17.00 2.37
CA ARG A 121 6.22 16.36 1.08
C ARG A 121 7.08 15.11 0.98
N ILE A 122 6.61 14.15 0.22
CA ILE A 122 7.35 12.93 -0.12
C ILE A 122 6.96 12.50 -1.54
N SER A 123 7.90 11.94 -2.31
CA SER A 123 7.58 11.41 -3.63
C SER A 123 6.77 10.12 -3.54
N TYR A 124 6.08 9.75 -4.63
CA TYR A 124 5.36 8.48 -4.67
C TYR A 124 6.31 7.30 -4.49
N GLU A 125 7.49 7.36 -5.10
CA GLU A 125 8.51 6.33 -5.07
C GLU A 125 9.02 6.10 -3.64
N GLU A 126 9.38 7.18 -2.95
CA GLU A 126 9.85 7.12 -1.55
C GLU A 126 8.74 6.62 -0.62
N MET A 127 7.51 7.10 -0.79
CA MET A 127 6.37 6.65 0.01
C MET A 127 6.06 5.17 -0.25
N LEU A 128 6.17 4.71 -1.51
CA LEU A 128 5.98 3.32 -1.88
C LEU A 128 7.02 2.43 -1.22
N GLU A 129 8.28 2.83 -1.24
CA GLU A 129 9.38 2.13 -0.58
C GLU A 129 9.15 2.06 0.93
N MET A 130 8.84 3.19 1.58
CA MET A 130 8.55 3.21 3.02
C MET A 130 7.34 2.33 3.37
N ALA A 131 6.27 2.36 2.57
CA ALA A 131 5.07 1.57 2.81
C ALA A 131 5.33 0.07 2.63
N SER A 132 6.18 -0.32 1.68
CA SER A 132 6.56 -1.72 1.44
C SER A 132 7.43 -2.28 2.57
N LEU A 133 8.26 -1.43 3.17
CA LEU A 133 9.20 -1.78 4.23
C LEU A 133 8.66 -1.55 5.66
N GLY A 134 7.35 -1.33 5.82
CA GLY A 134 6.69 -1.36 7.12
C GLY A 134 6.14 -0.04 7.65
N ALA A 135 6.26 1.07 6.93
CA ALA A 135 5.57 2.32 7.29
C ALA A 135 4.05 2.16 7.05
N LYS A 136 3.30 1.97 8.13
CA LYS A 136 1.86 1.58 8.08
C LYS A 136 0.90 2.75 7.85
N VAL A 137 1.37 3.91 7.43
CA VAL A 137 0.54 5.12 7.25
C VAL A 137 -0.42 4.96 6.06
N LEU A 138 0.10 4.48 4.92
CA LEU A 138 -0.68 4.15 3.73
C LEU A 138 -0.37 2.73 3.27
N GLN A 139 -1.33 2.11 2.59
CA GLN A 139 -1.10 0.81 1.98
C GLN A 139 -0.37 0.98 0.63
N THR A 140 0.63 0.13 0.37
CA THR A 140 1.43 0.11 -0.88
C THR A 140 0.56 0.23 -2.12
N ARG A 141 -0.53 -0.52 -2.18
CA ARG A 141 -1.46 -0.54 -3.32
C ARG A 141 -2.14 0.81 -3.59
N SER A 142 -2.43 1.59 -2.55
CA SER A 142 -3.02 2.93 -2.72
C SER A 142 -2.00 3.93 -3.24
N VAL A 143 -0.75 3.83 -2.79
CA VAL A 143 0.37 4.66 -3.26
C VAL A 143 0.73 4.31 -4.71
N GLU A 144 0.82 3.02 -5.07
CA GLU A 144 1.03 2.55 -6.44
C GLU A 144 -0.04 3.09 -7.41
N LEU A 145 -1.30 3.04 -6.98
CA LEU A 145 -2.40 3.58 -7.77
C LEU A 145 -2.30 5.11 -7.92
N ALA A 146 -1.97 5.82 -6.84
CA ALA A 146 -1.78 7.27 -6.85
C ALA A 146 -0.65 7.67 -7.82
N MET A 147 0.49 7.00 -7.75
CA MET A 147 1.62 7.18 -8.66
C MET A 147 1.22 6.95 -10.12
N THR A 148 0.60 5.81 -10.41
CA THR A 148 0.19 5.43 -11.78
C THR A 148 -0.85 6.38 -12.39
N ARG A 149 -1.70 6.97 -11.55
CA ARG A 149 -2.79 7.89 -11.95
C ARG A 149 -2.46 9.35 -11.74
N HIS A 150 -1.28 9.67 -11.22
CA HIS A 150 -0.83 11.03 -10.87
C HIS A 150 -1.82 11.76 -9.96
N VAL A 151 -2.39 11.05 -8.98
CA VAL A 151 -3.28 11.61 -7.99
C VAL A 151 -2.46 12.08 -6.79
N ARG A 152 -2.43 13.37 -6.53
CA ARG A 152 -1.85 13.89 -5.28
C ARG A 152 -2.62 13.36 -4.09
N VAL A 153 -1.92 12.80 -3.11
CA VAL A 153 -2.52 12.28 -1.87
C VAL A 153 -1.99 13.09 -0.70
N GLN A 154 -2.88 13.55 0.15
CA GLN A 154 -2.50 14.24 1.39
C GLN A 154 -2.95 13.44 2.59
N VAL A 155 -2.00 13.06 3.44
CA VAL A 155 -2.27 12.39 4.72
C VAL A 155 -2.54 13.45 5.77
N ARG A 156 -3.67 13.34 6.45
CA ARG A 156 -4.12 14.30 7.49
C ARG A 156 -4.63 13.55 8.72
N SER A 157 -4.53 14.20 9.88
CA SER A 157 -5.12 13.68 11.11
C SER A 157 -6.64 13.81 11.09
N SER A 158 -7.34 12.75 11.47
CA SER A 158 -8.79 12.80 11.73
C SER A 158 -9.12 13.43 13.11
N PHE A 159 -8.11 13.71 13.93
CA PHE A 159 -8.27 14.32 15.25
C PHE A 159 -8.01 15.84 15.26
N ASP A 160 -7.59 16.41 14.12
CA ASP A 160 -7.44 17.85 14.01
C ASP A 160 -8.80 18.55 14.20
N ALA A 161 -8.79 19.67 14.93
CA ALA A 161 -10.01 20.45 15.13
C ALA A 161 -10.49 21.00 13.77
N PRO A 162 -11.81 20.96 13.48
CA PRO A 162 -12.35 21.44 12.20
C PRO A 162 -12.04 22.90 11.88
N ASP A 163 -11.81 23.71 12.90
CA ASP A 163 -11.48 25.13 12.83
C ASP A 163 -9.99 25.43 13.08
N ALA A 164 -9.16 24.38 13.12
CA ALA A 164 -7.71 24.55 13.22
C ALA A 164 -7.20 25.38 12.01
N PRO A 165 -6.39 26.42 12.24
CA PRO A 165 -5.86 27.23 11.15
C PRO A 165 -5.02 26.35 10.23
N GLU A 166 -5.31 26.39 8.94
CA GLU A 166 -4.44 25.72 7.96
C GLU A 166 -3.04 26.33 8.02
N PRO A 167 -1.98 25.55 7.94
CA PRO A 167 -0.62 26.03 7.86
C PRO A 167 -0.46 27.02 6.71
N GLN A 168 0.43 28.02 6.86
CA GLN A 168 0.63 29.08 5.85
C GLN A 168 1.02 28.54 4.46
N ASN A 169 1.61 27.34 4.41
CA ASN A 169 1.96 26.64 3.17
C ASN A 169 0.77 25.83 2.57
N GLY A 170 -0.41 25.83 3.21
CA GLY A 170 -1.60 25.09 2.77
C GLY A 170 -1.47 23.57 2.90
N LEU A 171 -0.44 23.07 3.60
CA LEU A 171 -0.13 21.66 3.73
C LEU A 171 -0.32 21.20 5.18
N ALA A 172 -1.57 20.92 5.58
CA ALA A 172 -1.82 20.21 6.82
C ALA A 172 -1.48 18.73 6.62
N GLY A 173 -0.49 18.20 7.36
CA GLY A 173 -0.05 16.81 7.21
C GLY A 173 1.08 16.64 6.18
N THR A 174 1.09 15.54 5.44
CA THR A 174 2.11 15.22 4.41
C THR A 174 1.47 15.08 3.04
N LEU A 175 2.03 15.77 2.05
CA LEU A 175 1.63 15.65 0.64
C LEU A 175 2.52 14.63 -0.07
N ILE A 176 1.88 13.61 -0.68
CA ILE A 176 2.53 12.65 -1.58
C ILE A 176 2.26 13.11 -3.02
N CYS A 177 3.32 13.36 -3.78
CA CYS A 177 3.26 13.96 -5.12
C CYS A 177 4.39 13.44 -6.02
N ASN A 178 4.48 13.96 -7.25
CA ASN A 178 5.61 13.65 -8.12
C ASN A 178 6.92 14.24 -7.57
N GLU A 179 8.03 13.59 -7.87
CA GLU A 179 9.38 14.02 -7.48
C GLU A 179 9.72 15.45 -7.98
N ASP A 180 9.27 15.81 -9.17
CA ASP A 180 9.48 17.13 -9.79
C ASP A 180 8.75 18.28 -9.06
N GLU A 181 7.82 17.96 -8.16
CA GLU A 181 7.14 18.92 -7.28
C GLU A 181 7.91 19.20 -5.98
N ILE A 182 9.03 18.49 -5.73
CA ILE A 182 9.87 18.60 -4.53
C ILE A 182 11.13 19.38 -4.91
N MET A 183 11.26 20.62 -4.41
CA MET A 183 12.31 21.57 -4.86
C MET A 183 13.72 21.20 -4.41
N GLU A 184 13.88 20.58 -3.26
CA GLU A 184 15.17 20.11 -2.72
C GLU A 184 14.95 18.74 -2.09
N GLN A 185 15.75 17.75 -2.51
CA GLN A 185 15.71 16.43 -1.94
C GLN A 185 16.87 16.24 -0.97
N GLU A 186 16.57 15.79 0.23
CA GLU A 186 17.58 15.21 1.09
C GLU A 186 18.01 13.85 0.51
N ILE A 187 19.28 13.47 0.71
CA ILE A 187 19.81 12.19 0.21
C ILE A 187 19.10 11.00 0.88
N VAL A 188 18.54 11.20 2.08
CA VAL A 188 17.75 10.22 2.83
C VAL A 188 16.51 10.89 3.36
N SER A 189 15.35 10.57 2.80
CA SER A 189 14.05 11.15 3.18
C SER A 189 13.44 10.43 4.39
N GLY A 190 13.75 9.13 4.57
CA GLY A 190 13.21 8.35 5.68
C GLY A 190 13.87 6.99 5.86
N ILE A 191 13.57 6.37 6.98
CA ILE A 191 14.02 5.02 7.34
C ILE A 191 12.79 4.23 7.81
N ALA A 192 12.38 3.23 7.05
CA ALA A 192 11.38 2.26 7.46
C ALA A 192 12.07 0.99 7.96
N TYR A 193 11.40 0.26 8.86
CA TYR A 193 11.89 -1.03 9.32
C TYR A 193 10.70 -1.97 9.60
N ALA A 194 10.93 -3.25 9.39
CA ALA A 194 9.99 -4.32 9.70
C ALA A 194 10.57 -5.19 10.82
N ARG A 195 9.73 -5.58 11.80
CA ARG A 195 10.12 -6.46 12.92
C ARG A 195 9.63 -7.90 12.77
N SER A 196 8.79 -8.16 11.78
CA SER A 196 8.12 -9.45 11.62
C SER A 196 8.66 -10.23 10.43
N GLU A 197 9.93 -10.06 10.11
CA GLU A 197 10.61 -10.79 9.05
C GLU A 197 11.56 -11.82 9.61
N ALA A 198 11.71 -12.91 8.88
CA ALA A 198 12.69 -13.95 9.16
C ALA A 198 13.67 -14.02 7.99
N LYS A 199 14.97 -13.97 8.32
CA LYS A 199 16.03 -14.13 7.35
C LYS A 199 16.37 -15.60 7.17
N ILE A 200 16.40 -16.05 5.93
CA ILE A 200 16.82 -17.41 5.52
C ILE A 200 18.05 -17.28 4.64
N THR A 201 19.09 -18.02 4.97
CA THR A 201 20.33 -18.08 4.18
C THR A 201 20.60 -19.51 3.75
N LEU A 202 20.60 -19.72 2.43
CA LEU A 202 21.01 -20.97 1.79
C LEU A 202 22.51 -20.90 1.54
N LEU A 203 23.27 -21.74 2.20
CA LEU A 203 24.73 -21.74 2.12
C LEU A 203 25.25 -22.70 1.06
N GLY A 204 26.23 -22.26 0.30
CA GLY A 204 26.98 -23.09 -0.63
C GLY A 204 26.16 -23.66 -1.77
N VAL A 205 25.16 -22.95 -2.24
CA VAL A 205 24.34 -23.30 -3.40
C VAL A 205 25.20 -23.26 -4.67
N ALA A 206 25.02 -24.21 -5.60
CA ALA A 206 25.74 -24.21 -6.86
C ALA A 206 25.39 -22.98 -7.71
N ASP A 207 26.41 -22.16 -8.07
CA ASP A 207 26.21 -20.99 -8.93
C ASP A 207 26.08 -21.42 -10.41
N GLN A 208 24.84 -21.65 -10.83
CA GLN A 208 24.52 -22.08 -12.18
C GLN A 208 23.26 -21.38 -12.70
N PRO A 209 23.18 -21.18 -14.05
CA PRO A 209 21.98 -20.58 -14.64
C PRO A 209 20.70 -21.29 -14.25
N GLY A 210 19.69 -20.51 -13.81
CA GLY A 210 18.38 -21.03 -13.41
C GLY A 210 18.25 -21.41 -11.93
N ILE A 211 19.30 -21.27 -11.10
CA ILE A 211 19.25 -21.60 -9.67
C ILE A 211 18.18 -20.76 -8.93
N ALA A 212 18.06 -19.48 -9.23
CA ALA A 212 17.05 -18.62 -8.65
C ALA A 212 15.64 -19.14 -8.94
N ALA A 213 15.36 -19.61 -10.16
CA ALA A 213 14.07 -20.18 -10.51
C ALA A 213 13.78 -21.48 -9.74
N ARG A 214 14.81 -22.29 -9.46
CA ARG A 214 14.67 -23.52 -8.67
C ARG A 214 14.41 -23.25 -7.20
N ILE A 215 14.92 -22.14 -6.67
CA ILE A 215 14.70 -21.73 -5.27
C ILE A 215 13.34 -21.05 -5.14
N PHE A 216 13.09 -20.00 -5.95
CA PHE A 216 11.92 -19.13 -5.76
C PHE A 216 10.64 -19.62 -6.47
N GLY A 217 10.75 -20.50 -7.49
CA GLY A 217 9.59 -21.10 -8.16
C GLY A 217 8.70 -21.88 -7.21
N PRO A 218 9.22 -22.87 -6.46
CA PRO A 218 8.44 -23.62 -5.47
C PRO A 218 7.85 -22.75 -4.34
N LEU A 219 8.55 -21.68 -3.93
CA LEU A 219 8.03 -20.71 -2.95
C LEU A 219 6.84 -19.93 -3.52
N ALA A 220 6.94 -19.49 -4.77
CA ALA A 220 5.84 -18.83 -5.47
C ALA A 220 4.63 -19.75 -5.67
N ASP A 221 4.85 -21.01 -6.05
CA ASP A 221 3.79 -22.03 -6.18
C ASP A 221 3.10 -22.29 -4.84
N ALA A 222 3.86 -22.22 -3.75
CA ALA A 222 3.33 -22.27 -2.39
C ALA A 222 2.68 -20.94 -1.94
N SER A 223 2.65 -19.91 -2.77
CA SER A 223 2.15 -18.56 -2.44
C SER A 223 2.89 -17.92 -1.24
N ILE A 224 4.18 -18.21 -1.11
CA ILE A 224 5.06 -17.57 -0.12
C ILE A 224 5.65 -16.31 -0.77
N ASN A 225 5.48 -15.19 -0.09
CA ASN A 225 6.04 -13.93 -0.54
C ASN A 225 7.48 -13.79 -0.04
N VAL A 226 8.41 -13.51 -0.97
CA VAL A 226 9.82 -13.25 -0.67
C VAL A 226 10.06 -11.76 -0.88
N ASP A 227 10.65 -11.09 0.10
CA ASP A 227 10.86 -9.65 0.02
C ASP A 227 12.29 -9.32 -0.47
N MET A 228 13.29 -9.36 0.38
CA MET A 228 14.65 -9.03 0.00
C MET A 228 15.40 -10.29 -0.46
N ILE A 229 16.15 -10.20 -1.56
CA ILE A 229 17.04 -11.28 -2.03
C ILE A 229 18.45 -10.72 -2.19
N VAL A 230 19.42 -11.34 -1.49
CA VAL A 230 20.82 -11.02 -1.59
C VAL A 230 21.60 -12.26 -1.98
N GLN A 231 22.41 -12.18 -3.04
CA GLN A 231 23.28 -13.25 -3.48
C GLN A 231 24.73 -12.83 -3.30
N ASN A 232 25.51 -13.63 -2.56
CA ASN A 232 26.93 -13.43 -2.36
C ASN A 232 27.71 -14.55 -3.04
N VAL A 233 28.50 -14.20 -4.05
CA VAL A 233 29.36 -15.15 -4.76
C VAL A 233 30.58 -15.49 -3.89
N ALA A 234 30.84 -16.78 -3.66
CA ALA A 234 32.03 -17.21 -2.96
C ALA A 234 33.30 -16.89 -3.74
N ALA A 235 34.43 -16.73 -3.05
CA ALA A 235 35.71 -16.32 -3.65
C ALA A 235 36.23 -17.29 -4.73
N ASP A 236 35.80 -18.55 -4.73
CA ASP A 236 36.12 -19.58 -5.72
C ASP A 236 35.21 -19.59 -6.96
N GLY A 237 34.15 -18.79 -6.95
CA GLY A 237 33.21 -18.64 -8.06
C GLY A 237 32.33 -19.88 -8.39
N ALA A 238 32.46 -20.98 -7.61
CA ALA A 238 31.73 -22.21 -7.86
C ALA A 238 30.45 -22.34 -7.03
N LYS A 239 30.39 -21.62 -5.91
CA LYS A 239 29.27 -21.63 -4.97
C LYS A 239 28.83 -20.22 -4.61
N THR A 240 27.58 -20.09 -4.21
CA THR A 240 27.00 -18.83 -3.81
C THR A 240 26.13 -19.02 -2.55
N ASP A 241 26.08 -18.01 -1.72
CA ASP A 241 25.11 -17.95 -0.64
C ASP A 241 23.95 -17.09 -1.07
N VAL A 242 22.73 -17.62 -0.93
CA VAL A 242 21.50 -16.91 -1.24
C VAL A 242 20.77 -16.61 0.04
N THR A 243 20.65 -15.34 0.38
CA THR A 243 19.89 -14.86 1.54
C THR A 243 18.60 -14.20 1.06
N PHE A 244 17.51 -14.48 1.72
CA PHE A 244 16.25 -13.82 1.46
C PHE A 244 15.42 -13.68 2.74
N THR A 245 14.43 -12.80 2.73
CA THR A 245 13.50 -12.59 3.85
C THR A 245 12.09 -13.03 3.48
N VAL A 246 11.38 -13.53 4.47
CA VAL A 246 9.96 -13.89 4.42
C VAL A 246 9.28 -13.39 5.68
N SER A 247 7.95 -13.26 5.66
CA SER A 247 7.20 -13.00 6.89
C SER A 247 7.48 -14.08 7.93
N GLN A 248 7.63 -13.69 9.20
CA GLN A 248 7.87 -14.62 10.31
C GLN A 248 6.77 -15.68 10.44
N ASP A 249 5.53 -15.33 10.10
CA ASP A 249 4.39 -16.25 10.08
C ASP A 249 4.52 -17.32 8.98
N GLU A 250 5.30 -17.05 7.94
CA GLU A 250 5.54 -17.99 6.82
C GLU A 250 6.84 -18.79 6.97
N LEU A 251 7.65 -18.52 8.00
CA LEU A 251 8.96 -19.16 8.18
C LEU A 251 8.87 -20.69 8.19
N GLU A 252 7.99 -21.26 9.00
CA GLU A 252 7.84 -22.72 9.12
C GLU A 252 7.47 -23.35 7.77
N ARG A 253 6.50 -22.77 7.09
CA ARG A 253 6.05 -23.22 5.76
C ARG A 253 7.15 -23.07 4.70
N THR A 254 7.94 -21.99 4.78
CA THR A 254 9.09 -21.75 3.90
C THR A 254 10.14 -22.81 4.11
N MET A 255 10.44 -23.15 5.37
CA MET A 255 11.43 -24.20 5.70
C MET A 255 10.99 -25.58 5.17
N ASP A 256 9.69 -25.88 5.20
CA ASP A 256 9.14 -27.14 4.64
C ASP A 256 9.37 -27.19 3.11
N VAL A 257 9.15 -26.09 2.39
CA VAL A 257 9.41 -26.03 0.95
C VAL A 257 10.90 -26.14 0.64
N ILE A 258 11.77 -25.41 1.39
CA ILE A 258 13.22 -25.51 1.21
C ILE A 258 13.74 -26.91 1.48
N ALA A 259 13.22 -27.60 2.49
CA ALA A 259 13.61 -28.99 2.77
C ALA A 259 13.32 -29.94 1.59
N GLN A 260 12.25 -29.72 0.84
CA GLN A 260 11.90 -30.52 -0.33
C GLN A 260 12.82 -30.30 -1.52
N ILE A 261 13.33 -29.07 -1.70
CA ILE A 261 14.18 -28.70 -2.85
C ILE A 261 15.67 -28.73 -2.54
N ARG A 262 16.06 -29.01 -1.29
CA ARG A 262 17.44 -28.90 -0.81
C ARG A 262 18.45 -29.70 -1.65
N GLU A 263 18.07 -30.91 -2.04
CA GLU A 263 18.91 -31.79 -2.88
C GLU A 263 19.01 -31.25 -4.32
N ASP A 264 17.92 -30.71 -4.85
CA ASP A 264 17.85 -30.20 -6.24
C ASP A 264 18.70 -28.91 -6.45
N ILE A 265 18.92 -28.14 -5.37
CA ILE A 265 19.70 -26.90 -5.40
C ILE A 265 21.15 -27.09 -4.90
N ASP A 266 21.53 -28.32 -4.54
CA ASP A 266 22.87 -28.64 -3.97
C ASP A 266 23.26 -27.71 -2.81
N CYS A 267 22.30 -27.46 -1.90
CA CYS A 267 22.49 -26.59 -0.75
C CYS A 267 23.21 -27.28 0.39
N ALA A 268 24.35 -26.76 0.78
CA ALA A 268 25.17 -27.36 1.85
C ALA A 268 24.47 -27.25 3.22
N ASP A 269 23.97 -26.05 3.55
CA ASP A 269 23.28 -25.80 4.82
C ASP A 269 22.26 -24.67 4.70
N VAL A 270 21.31 -24.61 5.65
CA VAL A 270 20.26 -23.60 5.71
C VAL A 270 20.27 -22.96 7.09
N ASN A 271 20.57 -21.66 7.14
CA ASN A 271 20.54 -20.89 8.37
C ASN A 271 19.31 -19.99 8.42
N THR A 272 18.67 -19.92 9.58
CA THR A 272 17.56 -19.02 9.85
C THR A 272 17.94 -18.09 11.00
N ALA A 273 17.62 -16.80 10.88
CA ALA A 273 17.68 -15.86 11.97
C ALA A 273 16.33 -15.17 12.05
N PRO A 274 15.59 -15.29 13.14
CA PRO A 274 14.51 -14.38 13.44
C PRO A 274 15.14 -13.01 13.76
N ASP A 275 14.50 -11.92 13.32
CA ASP A 275 14.86 -10.57 13.76
C ASP A 275 14.57 -10.38 15.23
#